data_8c8fe8e48db79ae2663cb7a9c8d8908d
#
_entry.id   8c8fe8e48db79ae2663cb7a9c8d8908d
#
_cell.length_a   1.000
_cell.length_b   1.000
_cell.length_c   1.000
_cell.angle_alpha   90.00
_cell.angle_beta   90.00
_cell.angle_gamma   90.00
#
_symmetry.space_group_name_H-M   'P 1'
#
loop_
_entity.id
_entity.type
_entity.pdbx_description
1 polymer ?
#
loop_
_entity_poly.entity_id
_entity_poly.type
_entity_poly.pdbx_seq_one_letter_code
_entity_poly.pdbx_strand_id
1 'polypeptide(L)'
;MHRRQFLSTSALLCGGLIAGGVARSSEDPIRIILAGYGPPTSSFSKGLNHIGNRLTDKFGEDVDVRYVYNIMDLAYNSGGDLVWLVDSGVLTLAYMTMFNDIPALQIAALPFLFPDSASARAAMDGALGQSAIETIEADSDLRVLGFFENGFRHISNSVRPVSTPDDLQGLTIRVLGAQARMLELMGANTKVTLLPAVYGGLESGELHGQENPFENIVTYDLYKVQQYYTMTYHSYLSRPIFLHKPSFEAWPDDLQAEMQAAVKEAVDLQRRLHDQAEIDSAEVIRQAGGEIVELTPEERDVFVATVAPIYDDAQTEFSRELLSLVNL
;
A
#
# COMPACT_ATOMS: atom_id res chain seq x y z
N MET A 1 -0.15 -18.56 72.50
CA MET A 1 -0.54 -19.76 73.28
C MET A 1 -1.20 -20.78 72.37
N HIS A 2 -0.50 -21.94 72.30
CA HIS A 2 -0.95 -23.32 72.02
C HIS A 2 -1.66 -23.64 70.70
N ARG A 3 -0.98 -24.37 69.75
CA ARG A 3 -0.74 -25.87 69.71
C ARG A 3 -2.04 -26.67 69.49
N ARG A 4 -2.19 -27.57 68.54
CA ARG A 4 -1.45 -28.74 67.97
C ARG A 4 -2.45 -29.47 67.06
N GLN A 5 -2.13 -29.92 65.89
CA GLN A 5 -1.69 -31.28 65.42
C GLN A 5 -2.71 -32.40 65.69
N PHE A 6 -3.07 -33.18 64.65
CA PHE A 6 -2.69 -34.57 64.38
C PHE A 6 -3.52 -35.15 63.24
N LEU A 7 -2.90 -35.61 62.17
CA LEU A 7 -2.62 -36.96 61.64
C LEU A 7 -3.88 -37.90 61.60
N SER A 8 -4.16 -38.61 60.53
CA SER A 8 -3.41 -39.71 59.89
C SER A 8 -4.18 -40.33 58.71
N THR A 9 -3.47 -40.60 57.63
CA THR A 9 -3.36 -41.80 56.79
C THR A 9 -4.59 -42.71 56.57
N SER A 10 -4.94 -42.92 55.29
CA SER A 10 -5.04 -44.29 54.74
C SER A 10 -5.07 -44.22 53.21
N ALA A 11 -4.13 -44.94 52.57
CA ALA A 11 -4.02 -45.17 51.15
C ALA A 11 -5.01 -46.26 50.72
N LEU A 12 -5.59 -46.09 49.54
CA LEU A 12 -6.10 -47.18 48.73
C LEU A 12 -5.82 -46.90 47.27
N LEU A 13 -4.93 -47.71 46.74
CA LEU A 13 -4.65 -47.85 45.31
C LEU A 13 -5.90 -48.41 44.61
N CYS A 14 -6.36 -47.75 43.59
CA CYS A 14 -7.07 -48.34 42.46
C CYS A 14 -6.52 -47.75 41.18
N GLY A 15 -5.82 -48.60 40.43
CA GLY A 15 -5.31 -48.26 39.11
C GLY A 15 -6.45 -48.06 38.11
N GLY A 16 -6.42 -46.92 37.47
CA GLY A 16 -7.20 -46.61 36.27
C GLY A 16 -6.25 -45.98 35.27
N LEU A 17 -5.99 -46.66 34.17
CA LEU A 17 -5.32 -46.13 32.98
C LEU A 17 -6.15 -44.94 32.48
N ILE A 18 -5.71 -43.74 32.83
CA ILE A 18 -6.17 -42.53 32.18
C ILE A 18 -5.18 -42.28 31.04
N ALA A 19 -5.61 -42.52 29.82
CA ALA A 19 -4.94 -42.00 28.62
C ALA A 19 -4.75 -40.50 28.85
N GLY A 20 -3.51 -40.12 29.11
CA GLY A 20 -3.12 -38.72 29.24
C GLY A 20 -3.31 -38.02 27.89
N GLY A 21 -4.47 -37.47 27.63
CA GLY A 21 -4.57 -36.35 26.73
C GLY A 21 -3.73 -35.24 27.36
N VAL A 22 -2.63 -34.86 26.71
CA VAL A 22 -1.90 -33.65 27.03
C VAL A 22 -2.92 -32.51 26.90
N ALA A 23 -3.43 -32.01 28.03
CA ALA A 23 -4.16 -30.75 28.05
C ALA A 23 -3.13 -29.70 27.56
N ARG A 24 -3.27 -29.26 26.30
CA ARG A 24 -2.65 -28.04 25.82
C ARG A 24 -3.07 -26.96 26.81
N SER A 25 -2.14 -26.34 27.50
CA SER A 25 -2.38 -25.06 28.15
C SER A 25 -2.90 -24.17 27.03
N SER A 26 -4.12 -23.62 27.16
CA SER A 26 -4.64 -22.62 26.24
C SER A 26 -3.76 -21.38 26.43
N GLU A 27 -2.69 -21.28 25.67
CA GLU A 27 -2.05 -20.00 25.43
C GLU A 27 -3.10 -19.13 24.74
N ASP A 28 -3.19 -17.86 25.14
CA ASP A 28 -4.10 -16.93 24.46
C ASP A 28 -3.78 -16.92 22.95
N PRO A 29 -4.80 -16.82 22.06
CA PRO A 29 -4.56 -16.84 20.63
C PRO A 29 -3.63 -15.70 20.21
N ILE A 30 -2.74 -15.97 19.25
CA ILE A 30 -1.85 -14.96 18.69
C ILE A 30 -2.72 -13.91 17.98
N ARG A 31 -2.71 -12.69 18.50
CA ARG A 31 -3.46 -11.59 17.88
C ARG A 31 -2.74 -11.05 16.66
N ILE A 32 -3.45 -11.01 15.53
CA ILE A 32 -2.96 -10.53 14.23
C ILE A 32 -3.90 -9.43 13.74
N ILE A 33 -3.43 -8.18 13.73
CA ILE A 33 -4.20 -7.02 13.28
C ILE A 33 -3.67 -6.59 11.91
N LEU A 34 -4.49 -6.78 10.88
CA LEU A 34 -4.21 -6.42 9.50
C LEU A 34 -4.83 -5.05 9.19
N ALA A 35 -4.02 -4.08 8.77
CA ALA A 35 -4.46 -2.70 8.63
C ALA A 35 -4.18 -2.09 7.25
N GLY A 36 -5.00 -1.10 6.89
CA GLY A 36 -4.89 -0.36 5.65
C GLY A 36 -5.53 1.02 5.74
N TYR A 37 -5.72 1.67 4.60
CA TYR A 37 -6.34 3.00 4.52
C TYR A 37 -7.32 3.12 3.34
N GLY A 38 -7.99 2.03 2.99
CA GLY A 38 -9.03 1.95 1.97
C GLY A 38 -10.26 1.17 2.45
N PRO A 39 -11.41 1.33 1.79
CA PRO A 39 -12.63 0.62 2.16
C PRO A 39 -12.47 -0.91 1.98
N PRO A 40 -13.32 -1.72 2.64
CA PRO A 40 -13.29 -3.18 2.52
C PRO A 40 -13.40 -3.70 1.08
N THR A 41 -13.95 -2.90 0.18
CA THR A 41 -14.18 -3.24 -1.24
C THR A 41 -12.96 -3.06 -2.14
N SER A 42 -11.94 -2.33 -1.69
CA SER A 42 -10.71 -2.08 -2.48
C SER A 42 -9.92 -3.36 -2.76
N SER A 43 -9.15 -3.37 -3.83
CA SER A 43 -8.24 -4.48 -4.16
C SER A 43 -7.27 -4.79 -3.02
N PHE A 44 -6.79 -3.75 -2.33
CA PHE A 44 -5.91 -3.88 -1.16
C PHE A 44 -6.57 -4.59 0.02
N SER A 45 -7.78 -4.17 0.40
CA SER A 45 -8.53 -4.79 1.51
C SER A 45 -8.89 -6.24 1.21
N LYS A 46 -9.16 -6.58 -0.05
CA LYS A 46 -9.35 -7.97 -0.50
C LYS A 46 -8.05 -8.77 -0.36
N GLY A 47 -6.89 -8.16 -0.62
CA GLY A 47 -5.58 -8.76 -0.33
C GLY A 47 -5.39 -9.04 1.17
N LEU A 48 -5.71 -8.09 2.05
CA LEU A 48 -5.68 -8.31 3.50
C LEU A 48 -6.64 -9.44 3.93
N ASN A 49 -7.85 -9.49 3.36
CA ASN A 49 -8.80 -10.58 3.62
C ASN A 49 -8.22 -11.94 3.22
N HIS A 50 -7.54 -12.03 2.08
CA HIS A 50 -6.89 -13.27 1.67
C HIS A 50 -5.86 -13.73 2.69
N ILE A 51 -5.00 -12.81 3.17
CA ILE A 51 -4.00 -13.11 4.20
C ILE A 51 -4.69 -13.65 5.46
N GLY A 52 -5.66 -12.91 6.00
CA GLY A 52 -6.28 -13.28 7.26
C GLY A 52 -7.12 -14.57 7.16
N ASN A 53 -7.82 -14.79 6.06
CA ASN A 53 -8.57 -16.03 5.84
C ASN A 53 -7.63 -17.25 5.80
N ARG A 54 -6.50 -17.16 5.07
CA ARG A 54 -5.49 -18.21 5.06
C ARG A 54 -5.00 -18.59 6.45
N LEU A 55 -4.72 -17.58 7.28
CA LEU A 55 -4.24 -17.80 8.65
C LEU A 55 -5.36 -18.44 9.51
N THR A 56 -6.57 -17.93 9.43
CA THR A 56 -7.72 -18.46 10.18
C THR A 56 -8.07 -19.89 9.75
N ASP A 57 -8.05 -20.17 8.45
CA ASP A 57 -8.36 -21.50 7.92
C ASP A 57 -7.34 -22.57 8.38
N LYS A 58 -6.06 -22.17 8.51
CA LYS A 58 -4.99 -23.10 8.89
C LYS A 58 -4.84 -23.26 10.39
N PHE A 59 -4.95 -22.18 11.16
CA PHE A 59 -4.63 -22.16 12.59
C PHE A 59 -5.87 -22.10 13.51
N GLY A 60 -7.04 -21.81 12.97
CA GLY A 60 -8.31 -21.81 13.72
C GLY A 60 -8.25 -20.91 14.95
N GLU A 61 -8.48 -21.50 16.11
CA GLU A 61 -8.54 -20.80 17.41
C GLU A 61 -7.15 -20.41 17.95
N ASP A 62 -6.05 -20.85 17.34
CA ASP A 62 -4.69 -20.48 17.75
C ASP A 62 -4.33 -19.04 17.30
N VAL A 63 -5.13 -18.41 16.41
CA VAL A 63 -4.97 -17.02 15.96
C VAL A 63 -6.25 -16.21 16.11
N ASP A 64 -6.12 -14.92 16.50
CA ASP A 64 -7.21 -13.93 16.56
C ASP A 64 -6.93 -12.86 15.48
N VAL A 65 -7.47 -13.07 14.28
CA VAL A 65 -7.26 -12.15 13.13
C VAL A 65 -8.32 -11.05 13.15
N ARG A 66 -7.85 -9.80 13.11
CA ARG A 66 -8.69 -8.59 13.09
C ARG A 66 -8.29 -7.66 11.95
N TYR A 67 -9.26 -6.86 11.48
CA TYR A 67 -9.06 -5.95 10.37
C TYR A 67 -9.34 -4.51 10.78
N VAL A 68 -8.43 -3.61 10.39
CA VAL A 68 -8.61 -2.16 10.36
C VAL A 68 -8.47 -1.74 8.90
N TYR A 69 -9.54 -1.88 8.13
CA TYR A 69 -9.50 -1.62 6.68
C TYR A 69 -9.10 -0.19 6.36
N ASN A 70 -9.63 0.77 7.12
CA ASN A 70 -9.34 2.17 6.92
C ASN A 70 -8.96 2.84 8.25
N ILE A 71 -7.67 3.08 8.45
CA ILE A 71 -7.17 3.70 9.68
C ILE A 71 -7.75 5.10 9.93
N MET A 72 -8.15 5.81 8.86
CA MET A 72 -8.75 7.14 8.97
C MET A 72 -10.13 7.13 9.65
N ASP A 73 -10.83 6.00 9.65
CA ASP A 73 -12.09 5.83 10.39
C ASP A 73 -11.89 5.82 11.91
N LEU A 74 -10.65 5.65 12.37
CA LEU A 74 -10.24 5.71 13.77
C LEU A 74 -9.65 7.08 14.18
N ALA A 75 -9.98 8.13 13.43
CA ALA A 75 -9.55 9.51 13.63
C ALA A 75 -8.04 9.77 13.43
N TYR A 76 -7.33 8.89 12.72
CA TYR A 76 -5.99 9.18 12.23
C TYR A 76 -6.04 10.09 11.00
N ASN A 77 -5.05 10.97 10.86
CA ASN A 77 -5.07 12.01 9.84
C ASN A 77 -4.62 11.52 8.46
N SER A 78 -3.84 10.44 8.43
CA SER A 78 -3.31 9.91 7.17
C SER A 78 -2.98 8.43 7.26
N GLY A 79 -2.84 7.78 6.09
CA GLY A 79 -2.30 6.42 6.04
C GLY A 79 -0.84 6.31 6.54
N GLY A 80 -0.09 7.43 6.59
CA GLY A 80 1.27 7.46 7.12
C GLY A 80 1.37 7.02 8.59
N ASP A 81 0.30 7.19 9.36
CA ASP A 81 0.23 6.73 10.74
C ASP A 81 0.38 5.20 10.87
N LEU A 82 0.06 4.44 9.81
CA LEU A 82 0.23 2.98 9.78
C LEU A 82 1.68 2.54 10.00
N VAL A 83 2.65 3.32 9.51
CA VAL A 83 4.07 2.97 9.59
C VAL A 83 4.51 2.87 11.06
N TRP A 84 4.30 3.94 11.84
CA TRP A 84 4.70 3.93 13.25
C TRP A 84 3.84 3.02 14.12
N LEU A 85 2.56 2.78 13.77
CA LEU A 85 1.69 1.86 14.49
C LEU A 85 2.15 0.40 14.33
N VAL A 86 2.67 0.03 13.16
CA VAL A 86 3.26 -1.29 12.97
C VAL A 86 4.66 -1.35 13.59
N ASP A 87 5.49 -0.33 13.39
CA ASP A 87 6.84 -0.26 13.95
C ASP A 87 6.84 -0.35 15.49
N SER A 88 5.84 0.23 16.14
CA SER A 88 5.64 0.15 17.60
C SER A 88 4.92 -1.12 18.08
N GLY A 89 4.54 -2.04 17.19
CA GLY A 89 3.84 -3.29 17.52
C GLY A 89 2.36 -3.13 17.91
N VAL A 90 1.75 -1.95 17.71
CA VAL A 90 0.31 -1.73 17.95
C VAL A 90 -0.52 -2.45 16.89
N LEU A 91 -0.09 -2.42 15.65
CA LEU A 91 -0.63 -3.21 14.54
C LEU A 91 0.34 -4.30 14.15
N THR A 92 -0.17 -5.40 13.62
CA THR A 92 0.70 -6.52 13.22
C THR A 92 1.24 -6.33 11.81
N LEU A 93 0.39 -5.96 10.86
CA LEU A 93 0.74 -5.80 9.45
C LEU A 93 -0.07 -4.67 8.83
N ALA A 94 0.59 -3.90 7.98
CA ALA A 94 -0.07 -2.91 7.14
C ALA A 94 0.60 -2.78 5.78
N TYR A 95 0.01 -1.96 4.90
CA TYR A 95 0.60 -1.49 3.66
C TYR A 95 0.47 0.02 3.55
N MET A 96 1.45 0.69 2.95
CA MET A 96 1.44 2.14 2.78
C MET A 96 2.33 2.56 1.61
N THR A 97 2.01 3.68 0.99
CA THR A 97 2.93 4.36 0.08
C THR A 97 4.02 5.05 0.90
N MET A 98 5.25 4.61 0.75
CA MET A 98 6.43 5.15 1.43
C MET A 98 7.39 5.72 0.38
N PHE A 99 7.49 7.05 0.28
CA PHE A 99 8.42 7.69 -0.65
C PHE A 99 9.56 8.38 0.06
N ASN A 100 9.25 9.01 1.19
CA ASN A 100 10.25 9.79 1.89
C ASN A 100 11.32 8.84 2.41
N ASP A 101 12.56 9.17 2.13
CA ASP A 101 13.75 8.48 2.64
C ASP A 101 13.98 7.04 2.13
N ILE A 102 13.23 6.58 1.11
CA ILE A 102 13.46 5.28 0.46
C ILE A 102 13.86 5.48 -1.01
N PRO A 103 15.15 5.60 -1.33
CA PRO A 103 15.62 5.96 -2.68
C PRO A 103 15.11 5.03 -3.78
N ALA A 104 15.02 3.72 -3.52
CA ALA A 104 14.52 2.76 -4.51
C ALA A 104 13.04 3.01 -4.86
N LEU A 105 12.20 3.42 -3.90
CA LEU A 105 10.80 3.77 -4.17
C LEU A 105 10.68 5.13 -4.89
N GLN A 106 11.58 6.08 -4.60
CA GLN A 106 11.65 7.35 -5.33
C GLN A 106 12.03 7.12 -6.79
N ILE A 107 13.00 6.25 -7.04
CA ILE A 107 13.39 5.86 -8.41
C ILE A 107 12.23 5.14 -9.10
N ALA A 108 11.55 4.20 -8.46
CA ALA A 108 10.39 3.52 -9.05
C ALA A 108 9.27 4.50 -9.46
N ALA A 109 9.17 5.65 -8.77
CA ALA A 109 8.19 6.69 -9.05
C ALA A 109 8.63 7.73 -10.09
N LEU A 110 9.86 7.64 -10.64
CA LEU A 110 10.32 8.55 -11.68
C LEU A 110 9.33 8.59 -12.86
N PRO A 111 9.08 9.78 -13.41
CA PRO A 111 8.05 9.94 -14.42
C PRO A 111 8.38 9.18 -15.70
N PHE A 112 7.42 8.39 -16.18
CA PHE A 112 7.52 7.59 -17.41
C PHE A 112 8.64 6.54 -17.42
N LEU A 113 9.16 6.14 -16.25
CA LEU A 113 10.26 5.19 -16.13
C LEU A 113 9.90 3.80 -16.71
N PHE A 114 8.72 3.29 -16.36
CA PHE A 114 8.28 1.97 -16.80
C PHE A 114 7.34 2.08 -18.00
N PRO A 115 7.51 1.23 -19.02
CA PRO A 115 6.64 1.22 -20.18
C PRO A 115 5.27 0.58 -19.90
N ASP A 116 5.20 -0.33 -18.90
CA ASP A 116 4.00 -1.11 -18.55
C ASP A 116 4.07 -1.68 -17.13
N SER A 117 2.94 -2.20 -16.64
CA SER A 117 2.83 -2.81 -15.31
C SER A 117 3.72 -4.06 -15.16
N ALA A 118 3.93 -4.83 -16.23
CA ALA A 118 4.77 -6.04 -16.14
C ALA A 118 6.22 -5.68 -15.83
N SER A 119 6.76 -4.67 -16.52
CA SER A 119 8.12 -4.15 -16.28
C SER A 119 8.26 -3.56 -14.87
N ALA A 120 7.27 -2.78 -14.43
CA ALA A 120 7.26 -2.20 -13.09
C ALA A 120 7.17 -3.27 -11.99
N ARG A 121 6.29 -4.26 -12.14
CA ARG A 121 6.18 -5.41 -11.24
C ARG A 121 7.49 -6.19 -11.16
N ALA A 122 8.12 -6.47 -12.32
CA ALA A 122 9.40 -7.17 -12.37
C ALA A 122 10.52 -6.42 -11.64
N ALA A 123 10.58 -5.09 -11.75
CA ALA A 123 11.54 -4.28 -11.02
C ALA A 123 11.30 -4.32 -9.51
N MET A 124 10.03 -4.21 -9.08
CA MET A 124 9.67 -4.23 -7.66
C MET A 124 9.74 -5.62 -7.02
N ASP A 125 9.58 -6.69 -7.79
CA ASP A 125 9.81 -8.07 -7.33
C ASP A 125 11.30 -8.46 -7.41
N GLY A 126 12.12 -7.65 -8.08
CA GLY A 126 13.55 -7.85 -8.30
C GLY A 126 14.45 -7.00 -7.40
N ALA A 127 15.61 -6.63 -7.96
CA ALA A 127 16.68 -5.96 -7.21
C ALA A 127 16.29 -4.55 -6.71
N LEU A 128 15.43 -3.82 -7.44
CA LEU A 128 14.96 -2.50 -7.00
C LEU A 128 14.10 -2.63 -5.74
N GLY A 129 13.14 -3.58 -5.74
CA GLY A 129 12.31 -3.84 -4.57
C GLY A 129 13.13 -4.38 -3.39
N GLN A 130 14.14 -5.22 -3.65
CA GLN A 130 15.04 -5.71 -2.61
C GLN A 130 15.82 -4.55 -1.95
N SER A 131 16.30 -3.58 -2.73
CA SER A 131 16.95 -2.37 -2.18
C SER A 131 16.00 -1.53 -1.33
N ALA A 132 14.70 -1.44 -1.72
CA ALA A 132 13.69 -0.79 -0.89
C ALA A 132 13.48 -1.53 0.45
N ILE A 133 13.40 -2.86 0.42
CA ILE A 133 13.28 -3.70 1.63
C ILE A 133 14.45 -3.44 2.57
N GLU A 134 15.67 -3.53 2.07
CA GLU A 134 16.88 -3.31 2.86
C GLU A 134 16.90 -1.94 3.54
N THR A 135 16.49 -0.88 2.81
CA THR A 135 16.40 0.47 3.38
C THR A 135 15.33 0.57 4.47
N ILE A 136 14.14 -0.01 4.24
CA ILE A 136 13.04 0.02 5.22
C ILE A 136 13.40 -0.73 6.49
N GLU A 137 14.04 -1.91 6.35
CA GLU A 137 14.36 -2.79 7.47
C GLU A 137 15.62 -2.37 8.26
N ALA A 138 16.45 -1.46 7.72
CA ALA A 138 17.75 -1.11 8.31
C ALA A 138 17.64 -0.42 9.67
N ASP A 139 16.72 0.53 9.81
CA ASP A 139 16.59 1.40 10.98
C ASP A 139 15.18 1.37 11.58
N SER A 140 14.47 0.23 11.44
CA SER A 140 13.10 0.05 11.95
C SER A 140 12.86 -1.36 12.46
N ASP A 141 11.80 -1.52 13.26
CA ASP A 141 11.26 -2.82 13.66
C ASP A 141 10.25 -3.38 12.63
N LEU A 142 10.40 -2.98 11.37
CA LEU A 142 9.58 -3.47 10.26
C LEU A 142 10.27 -4.64 9.52
N ARG A 143 9.45 -5.58 9.06
CA ARG A 143 9.82 -6.60 8.07
C ARG A 143 8.91 -6.46 6.87
N VAL A 144 9.47 -6.30 5.67
CA VAL A 144 8.71 -6.19 4.42
C VAL A 144 8.55 -7.57 3.79
N LEU A 145 7.32 -7.94 3.44
CA LEU A 145 7.01 -9.27 2.87
C LEU A 145 6.68 -9.22 1.37
N GLY A 146 6.54 -8.04 0.79
CA GLY A 146 6.22 -7.84 -0.62
C GLY A 146 5.63 -6.46 -0.90
N PHE A 147 5.11 -6.28 -2.10
CA PHE A 147 4.57 -5.01 -2.55
C PHE A 147 3.20 -5.19 -3.19
N PHE A 148 2.18 -4.53 -2.65
CA PHE A 148 0.93 -4.30 -3.37
C PHE A 148 1.14 -3.25 -4.46
N GLU A 149 0.40 -3.38 -5.54
CA GLU A 149 0.43 -2.43 -6.64
C GLU A 149 -0.59 -1.31 -6.42
N ASN A 150 -0.13 -0.06 -6.43
CA ASN A 150 -1.02 1.08 -6.63
C ASN A 150 -1.18 1.40 -8.12
N GLY A 151 -0.23 0.95 -8.94
CA GLY A 151 -0.28 1.04 -10.38
C GLY A 151 0.12 2.40 -10.96
N PHE A 152 -0.16 2.54 -12.25
CA PHE A 152 0.07 3.78 -12.97
C PHE A 152 -0.95 4.86 -12.62
N ARG A 153 -0.48 6.09 -12.66
CA ARG A 153 -1.25 7.26 -12.25
C ARG A 153 -1.60 8.10 -13.47
N HIS A 154 -2.77 8.72 -13.40
CA HIS A 154 -3.39 9.54 -14.43
C HIS A 154 -3.74 10.90 -13.86
N ILE A 155 -3.83 11.93 -14.72
CA ILE A 155 -4.24 13.28 -14.31
C ILE A 155 -5.76 13.41 -14.48
N SER A 156 -6.45 13.95 -13.48
CA SER A 156 -7.84 14.37 -13.64
C SER A 156 -8.06 15.82 -13.18
N ASN A 157 -9.02 16.49 -13.80
CA ASN A 157 -9.38 17.86 -13.42
C ASN A 157 -10.85 18.17 -13.77
N SER A 158 -11.37 19.29 -13.25
CA SER A 158 -12.74 19.76 -13.51
C SER A 158 -12.83 20.91 -14.51
N VAL A 159 -11.69 21.32 -15.13
CA VAL A 159 -11.63 22.59 -15.88
C VAL A 159 -11.61 22.38 -17.41
N ARG A 160 -10.75 21.47 -17.90
CA ARG A 160 -10.57 21.24 -19.34
C ARG A 160 -9.87 19.90 -19.65
N PRO A 161 -10.03 19.34 -20.86
CA PRO A 161 -9.19 18.25 -21.33
C PRO A 161 -7.72 18.64 -21.32
N VAL A 162 -6.84 17.65 -21.11
CA VAL A 162 -5.38 17.82 -21.10
C VAL A 162 -4.79 16.86 -22.12
N SER A 163 -4.24 17.39 -23.20
CA SER A 163 -3.51 16.63 -24.24
C SER A 163 -2.05 17.02 -24.34
N THR A 164 -1.67 18.16 -23.78
CA THR A 164 -0.31 18.67 -23.74
C THR A 164 0.01 19.24 -22.35
N PRO A 165 1.29 19.38 -21.98
CA PRO A 165 1.68 20.06 -20.74
C PRO A 165 1.13 21.49 -20.63
N ASP A 166 1.00 22.22 -21.73
CA ASP A 166 0.47 23.58 -21.74
C ASP A 166 -1.00 23.66 -21.25
N ASP A 167 -1.76 22.57 -21.39
CA ASP A 167 -3.13 22.50 -20.90
C ASP A 167 -3.20 22.47 -19.36
N LEU A 168 -2.09 22.16 -18.69
CA LEU A 168 -1.98 22.18 -17.22
C LEU A 168 -1.70 23.58 -16.65
N GLN A 169 -1.34 24.55 -17.49
CA GLN A 169 -1.02 25.91 -17.04
C GLN A 169 -2.17 26.54 -16.26
N GLY A 170 -1.86 27.03 -15.05
CA GLY A 170 -2.82 27.66 -14.16
C GLY A 170 -3.76 26.73 -13.41
N LEU A 171 -3.71 25.41 -13.67
CA LEU A 171 -4.43 24.44 -12.86
C LEU A 171 -3.71 24.21 -11.53
N THR A 172 -4.46 24.15 -10.45
CA THR A 172 -3.96 23.73 -9.13
C THR A 172 -4.23 22.23 -8.95
N ILE A 173 -3.19 21.42 -9.04
CA ILE A 173 -3.27 19.96 -8.98
C ILE A 173 -2.81 19.47 -7.61
N ARG A 174 -3.65 18.68 -6.96
CA ARG A 174 -3.30 17.98 -5.72
C ARG A 174 -2.28 16.87 -6.01
N VAL A 175 -1.25 16.77 -5.19
CA VAL A 175 -0.18 15.77 -5.31
C VAL A 175 0.17 15.13 -3.96
N LEU A 176 0.96 14.04 -4.03
CA LEU A 176 1.58 13.37 -2.89
C LEU A 176 3.00 13.88 -2.59
N GLY A 177 3.37 15.08 -2.97
CA GLY A 177 4.71 15.62 -2.77
C GLY A 177 5.73 15.14 -3.82
N ALA A 178 6.02 13.85 -3.91
CA ALA A 178 6.98 13.31 -4.88
C ALA A 178 6.67 13.67 -6.34
N GLN A 179 5.39 13.79 -6.70
CA GLN A 179 4.93 14.19 -8.04
C GLN A 179 4.90 15.69 -8.28
N ALA A 180 5.18 16.53 -7.26
CA ALA A 180 5.07 17.98 -7.36
C ALA A 180 5.98 18.52 -8.47
N ARG A 181 7.28 18.20 -8.42
CA ARG A 181 8.29 18.67 -9.38
C ARG A 181 7.91 18.34 -10.83
N MET A 182 7.39 17.14 -11.07
CA MET A 182 6.95 16.69 -12.39
C MET A 182 5.80 17.58 -12.91
N LEU A 183 4.75 17.77 -12.13
CA LEU A 183 3.59 18.57 -12.55
C LEU A 183 3.91 20.05 -12.66
N GLU A 184 4.84 20.57 -11.86
CA GLU A 184 5.33 21.94 -11.99
C GLU A 184 6.12 22.16 -13.30
N LEU A 185 6.95 21.20 -13.71
CA LEU A 185 7.60 21.24 -15.02
C LEU A 185 6.58 21.19 -16.15
N MET A 186 5.46 20.49 -15.98
CA MET A 186 4.33 20.46 -16.91
C MET A 186 3.46 21.74 -16.87
N GLY A 187 3.77 22.72 -16.01
CA GLY A 187 3.08 24.02 -15.95
C GLY A 187 1.94 24.12 -14.94
N ALA A 188 1.66 23.06 -14.15
CA ALA A 188 0.66 23.10 -13.11
C ALA A 188 1.18 23.82 -11.85
N ASN A 189 0.26 24.42 -11.08
CA ASN A 189 0.49 24.73 -9.68
C ASN A 189 0.25 23.45 -8.86
N THR A 190 1.13 23.10 -7.94
CA THR A 190 0.95 21.90 -7.12
C THR A 190 0.53 22.25 -5.69
N LYS A 191 -0.30 21.39 -5.09
CA LYS A 191 -0.68 21.50 -3.69
C LYS A 191 -0.64 20.13 -3.02
N VAL A 192 0.27 19.94 -2.06
CA VAL A 192 0.30 18.73 -1.24
C VAL A 192 -0.91 18.75 -0.29
N THR A 193 -1.78 17.77 -0.41
CA THR A 193 -3.00 17.68 0.41
C THR A 193 -3.24 16.24 0.82
N LEU A 194 -3.52 16.01 2.11
CA LEU A 194 -3.83 14.69 2.64
C LEU A 194 -5.16 14.16 2.08
N LEU A 195 -5.25 12.86 1.88
CA LEU A 195 -6.38 12.21 1.21
C LEU A 195 -7.77 12.59 1.75
N PRO A 196 -8.01 12.70 3.08
CA PRO A 196 -9.33 13.10 3.60
C PRO A 196 -9.82 14.48 3.15
N ALA A 197 -8.90 15.40 2.82
CA ALA A 197 -9.25 16.76 2.40
C ALA A 197 -9.36 16.91 0.87
N VAL A 198 -9.04 15.88 0.09
CA VAL A 198 -8.99 15.99 -1.38
C VAL A 198 -10.37 16.23 -1.98
N TYR A 199 -11.38 15.43 -1.59
CA TYR A 199 -12.72 15.56 -2.13
C TYR A 199 -13.28 16.97 -1.92
N GLY A 200 -13.25 17.48 -0.69
CA GLY A 200 -13.73 18.83 -0.37
C GLY A 200 -12.95 19.93 -1.08
N GLY A 201 -11.63 19.76 -1.25
CA GLY A 201 -10.82 20.70 -2.01
C GLY A 201 -11.18 20.75 -3.50
N LEU A 202 -11.51 19.59 -4.11
CA LEU A 202 -11.99 19.50 -5.49
C LEU A 202 -13.42 20.04 -5.63
N GLU A 203 -14.31 19.71 -4.70
CA GLU A 203 -15.70 20.16 -4.70
C GLU A 203 -15.81 21.69 -4.55
N SER A 204 -14.98 22.30 -3.71
CA SER A 204 -14.96 23.76 -3.50
C SER A 204 -14.25 24.52 -4.62
N GLY A 205 -13.52 23.85 -5.52
CA GLY A 205 -12.68 24.48 -6.54
C GLY A 205 -11.36 25.06 -6.01
N GLU A 206 -10.98 24.79 -4.75
CA GLU A 206 -9.65 25.11 -4.22
C GLU A 206 -8.58 24.28 -4.95
N LEU A 207 -8.91 23.05 -5.31
CA LEU A 207 -8.14 22.17 -6.17
C LEU A 207 -8.89 22.06 -7.51
N HIS A 208 -8.19 22.25 -8.61
CA HIS A 208 -8.76 22.05 -9.95
C HIS A 208 -8.69 20.58 -10.37
N GLY A 209 -7.71 19.83 -9.84
CA GLY A 209 -7.48 18.45 -10.21
C GLY A 209 -6.58 17.69 -9.22
N GLN A 210 -6.34 16.46 -9.57
CA GLN A 210 -5.46 15.54 -8.84
C GLN A 210 -4.86 14.49 -9.78
N GLU A 211 -3.99 13.62 -9.28
CA GLU A 211 -3.42 12.51 -10.02
C GLU A 211 -3.55 11.22 -9.20
N ASN A 212 -4.05 10.16 -9.80
CA ASN A 212 -4.25 8.84 -9.21
C ASN A 212 -4.53 7.78 -10.30
N PRO A 213 -4.41 6.48 -9.96
CA PRO A 213 -5.05 5.42 -10.74
C PRO A 213 -6.57 5.56 -10.74
N PHE A 214 -7.25 5.03 -11.75
CA PHE A 214 -8.72 5.08 -11.84
C PHE A 214 -9.40 4.34 -10.69
N GLU A 215 -8.85 3.21 -10.23
CA GLU A 215 -9.37 2.52 -9.04
C GLU A 215 -9.46 3.47 -7.84
N ASN A 216 -8.43 4.27 -7.59
CA ASN A 216 -8.44 5.22 -6.49
C ASN A 216 -9.45 6.35 -6.71
N ILE A 217 -9.57 6.86 -7.95
CA ILE A 217 -10.53 7.91 -8.30
C ILE A 217 -11.95 7.48 -7.98
N VAL A 218 -12.30 6.23 -8.31
CA VAL A 218 -13.64 5.66 -8.02
C VAL A 218 -13.77 5.29 -6.54
N THR A 219 -12.76 4.67 -5.94
CA THR A 219 -12.76 4.25 -4.53
C THR A 219 -13.01 5.40 -3.57
N TYR A 220 -12.48 6.58 -3.88
CA TYR A 220 -12.62 7.80 -3.05
C TYR A 220 -13.65 8.79 -3.58
N ASP A 221 -14.54 8.34 -4.48
CA ASP A 221 -15.61 9.14 -5.08
C ASP A 221 -15.16 10.42 -5.82
N LEU A 222 -13.87 10.54 -6.14
CA LEU A 222 -13.33 11.75 -6.77
C LEU A 222 -13.91 12.00 -8.15
N TYR A 223 -14.39 10.95 -8.82
CA TYR A 223 -15.07 11.06 -10.12
C TYR A 223 -16.36 11.89 -10.07
N LYS A 224 -16.97 12.08 -8.90
CA LYS A 224 -18.19 12.89 -8.73
C LYS A 224 -17.93 14.40 -8.83
N VAL A 225 -16.66 14.80 -8.66
CA VAL A 225 -16.22 16.21 -8.63
C VAL A 225 -15.13 16.51 -9.67
N GLN A 226 -14.93 15.60 -10.63
CA GLN A 226 -13.96 15.74 -11.72
C GLN A 226 -14.66 15.45 -13.06
N GLN A 227 -14.25 16.12 -14.13
CA GLN A 227 -14.85 15.99 -15.45
C GLN A 227 -13.92 15.37 -16.50
N TYR A 228 -12.63 15.73 -16.46
CA TYR A 228 -11.65 15.37 -17.49
C TYR A 228 -10.56 14.49 -16.91
N TYR A 229 -10.20 13.43 -17.62
CA TYR A 229 -9.23 12.42 -17.20
C TYR A 229 -8.26 12.15 -18.33
N THR A 230 -6.97 12.33 -18.12
CA THR A 230 -5.96 12.03 -19.14
C THR A 230 -5.15 10.82 -18.73
N MET A 231 -5.16 9.77 -19.56
CA MET A 231 -4.40 8.54 -19.36
C MET A 231 -2.92 8.78 -19.65
N THR A 232 -2.25 9.47 -18.73
CA THR A 232 -0.84 9.85 -18.89
C THR A 232 0.13 8.74 -18.58
N TYR A 233 -0.22 7.76 -17.71
CA TYR A 233 0.70 6.73 -17.20
C TYR A 233 2.02 7.34 -16.70
N HIS A 234 1.95 8.51 -16.05
CA HIS A 234 3.11 9.34 -15.78
C HIS A 234 4.00 8.85 -14.63
N SER A 235 3.49 8.03 -13.73
CA SER A 235 4.25 7.49 -12.59
C SER A 235 3.64 6.17 -12.15
N TYR A 236 4.49 5.23 -11.73
CA TYR A 236 4.07 3.95 -11.16
C TYR A 236 4.39 3.93 -9.67
N LEU A 237 3.43 3.48 -8.87
CA LEU A 237 3.63 3.34 -7.44
C LEU A 237 3.33 1.93 -6.94
N SER A 238 4.18 1.49 -6.01
CA SER A 238 3.95 0.28 -5.23
C SER A 238 3.84 0.63 -3.74
N ARG A 239 3.29 -0.30 -2.97
CA ARG A 239 3.06 -0.13 -1.53
C ARG A 239 3.69 -1.31 -0.80
N PRO A 240 4.82 -1.12 -0.08
CA PRO A 240 5.36 -2.16 0.77
C PRO A 240 4.29 -2.68 1.73
N ILE A 241 4.26 -4.01 1.88
CA ILE A 241 3.49 -4.72 2.89
C ILE A 241 4.47 -5.05 4.00
N PHE A 242 4.30 -4.42 5.13
CA PHE A 242 5.24 -4.53 6.26
C PHE A 242 4.54 -4.99 7.52
N LEU A 243 5.26 -5.73 8.34
CA LEU A 243 4.80 -6.19 9.64
C LEU A 243 5.81 -5.87 10.74
N HIS A 244 5.36 -5.94 12.01
CA HIS A 244 6.21 -5.76 13.18
C HIS A 244 7.16 -6.94 13.33
N LYS A 245 8.44 -6.72 13.03
CA LYS A 245 9.50 -7.74 12.98
C LYS A 245 9.67 -8.51 14.29
N PRO A 246 9.76 -7.84 15.47
CA PRO A 246 9.92 -8.58 16.74
C PRO A 246 8.75 -9.51 17.05
N SER A 247 7.51 -9.11 16.77
CA SER A 247 6.34 -9.97 16.94
C SER A 247 6.39 -11.17 16.00
N PHE A 248 6.70 -10.94 14.73
CA PHE A 248 6.80 -11.99 13.73
C PHE A 248 7.86 -13.03 14.06
N GLU A 249 9.04 -12.60 14.50
CA GLU A 249 10.15 -13.49 14.88
C GLU A 249 9.86 -14.31 16.15
N ALA A 250 8.93 -13.84 16.98
CA ALA A 250 8.48 -14.59 18.16
C ALA A 250 7.39 -15.63 17.86
N TRP A 251 6.82 -15.66 16.66
CA TRP A 251 5.79 -16.64 16.29
C TRP A 251 6.38 -18.03 16.02
N PRO A 252 5.55 -19.10 16.12
CA PRO A 252 5.92 -20.41 15.63
C PRO A 252 6.34 -20.40 14.17
N ASP A 253 7.33 -21.23 13.79
CA ASP A 253 7.91 -21.27 12.45
C ASP A 253 6.85 -21.53 11.34
N ASP A 254 5.84 -22.34 11.63
CA ASP A 254 4.75 -22.65 10.70
C ASP A 254 3.79 -21.47 10.46
N LEU A 255 3.60 -20.63 11.49
CA LEU A 255 2.83 -19.38 11.35
C LEU A 255 3.61 -18.33 10.56
N GLN A 256 4.92 -18.20 10.81
CA GLN A 256 5.79 -17.34 10.02
C GLN A 256 5.79 -17.74 8.54
N ALA A 257 5.96 -19.03 8.25
CA ALA A 257 5.95 -19.56 6.89
C ALA A 257 4.60 -19.34 6.20
N GLU A 258 3.48 -19.55 6.92
CA GLU A 258 2.15 -19.32 6.36
C GLU A 258 1.87 -17.83 6.09
N MET A 259 2.28 -16.93 6.97
CA MET A 259 2.17 -15.48 6.73
C MET A 259 2.90 -15.07 5.45
N GLN A 260 4.13 -15.54 5.26
CA GLN A 260 4.90 -15.26 4.04
C GLN A 260 4.21 -15.80 2.78
N ALA A 261 3.72 -17.04 2.84
CA ALA A 261 2.99 -17.66 1.72
C ALA A 261 1.69 -16.90 1.42
N ALA A 262 0.92 -16.55 2.46
CA ALA A 262 -0.33 -15.82 2.34
C ALA A 262 -0.13 -14.41 1.73
N VAL A 263 0.92 -13.69 2.14
CA VAL A 263 1.25 -12.38 1.56
C VAL A 263 1.63 -12.50 0.10
N LYS A 264 2.45 -13.50 -0.27
CA LYS A 264 2.83 -13.73 -1.67
C LYS A 264 1.60 -13.95 -2.55
N GLU A 265 0.68 -14.83 -2.13
CA GLU A 265 -0.56 -15.07 -2.86
C GLU A 265 -1.49 -13.84 -2.89
N ALA A 266 -1.52 -13.07 -1.79
CA ALA A 266 -2.28 -11.83 -1.70
C ALA A 266 -1.76 -10.76 -2.68
N VAL A 267 -0.44 -10.68 -2.90
CA VAL A 267 0.16 -9.80 -3.92
C VAL A 267 -0.33 -10.18 -5.31
N ASP A 268 -0.26 -11.47 -5.67
CA ASP A 268 -0.73 -11.94 -6.96
C ASP A 268 -2.24 -11.72 -7.15
N LEU A 269 -3.03 -11.94 -6.10
CA LEU A 269 -4.47 -11.66 -6.11
C LEU A 269 -4.76 -10.17 -6.29
N GLN A 270 -4.11 -9.31 -5.50
CA GLN A 270 -4.35 -7.87 -5.52
C GLN A 270 -3.99 -7.27 -6.88
N ARG A 271 -2.89 -7.69 -7.51
CA ARG A 271 -2.51 -7.24 -8.87
C ARG A 271 -3.57 -7.59 -9.91
N ARG A 272 -4.09 -8.81 -9.89
CA ARG A 272 -5.21 -9.19 -10.80
C ARG A 272 -6.48 -8.39 -10.54
N LEU A 273 -6.81 -8.15 -9.26
CA LEU A 273 -7.96 -7.34 -8.89
C LEU A 273 -7.78 -5.88 -9.28
N HIS A 274 -6.57 -5.35 -9.16
CA HIS A 274 -6.21 -3.99 -9.59
C HIS A 274 -6.33 -3.83 -11.11
N ASP A 275 -5.79 -4.76 -11.90
CA ASP A 275 -5.92 -4.73 -13.36
C ASP A 275 -7.39 -4.68 -13.80
N GLN A 276 -8.26 -5.47 -13.17
CA GLN A 276 -9.69 -5.44 -13.47
C GLN A 276 -10.35 -4.15 -12.96
N ALA A 277 -9.96 -3.68 -11.75
CA ALA A 277 -10.51 -2.46 -11.16
C ALA A 277 -10.20 -1.20 -11.98
N GLU A 278 -9.03 -1.12 -12.63
CA GLU A 278 -8.69 -0.01 -13.54
C GLU A 278 -9.66 0.03 -14.73
N ILE A 279 -9.96 -1.13 -15.33
CA ILE A 279 -10.92 -1.24 -16.45
C ILE A 279 -12.33 -0.85 -16.00
N ASP A 280 -12.79 -1.44 -14.89
CA ASP A 280 -14.14 -1.21 -14.37
C ASP A 280 -14.32 0.24 -13.94
N SER A 281 -13.28 0.84 -13.34
CA SER A 281 -13.29 2.24 -12.89
C SER A 281 -13.33 3.23 -14.05
N ALA A 282 -12.63 2.94 -15.16
CA ALA A 282 -12.72 3.75 -16.36
C ALA A 282 -14.17 3.76 -16.92
N GLU A 283 -14.86 2.62 -16.86
CA GLU A 283 -16.26 2.53 -17.27
C GLU A 283 -17.20 3.30 -16.33
N VAL A 284 -17.00 3.20 -15.00
CA VAL A 284 -17.75 4.01 -14.01
C VAL A 284 -17.58 5.50 -14.28
N ILE A 285 -16.36 5.95 -14.56
CA ILE A 285 -16.06 7.35 -14.89
C ILE A 285 -16.83 7.78 -16.14
N ARG A 286 -16.80 6.98 -17.23
CA ARG A 286 -17.54 7.28 -18.47
C ARG A 286 -19.05 7.34 -18.24
N GLN A 287 -19.60 6.38 -17.49
CA GLN A 287 -21.04 6.35 -17.16
C GLN A 287 -21.48 7.53 -16.31
N ALA A 288 -20.59 8.07 -15.48
CA ALA A 288 -20.83 9.29 -14.72
C ALA A 288 -20.72 10.58 -15.56
N GLY A 289 -20.36 10.47 -16.84
CA GLY A 289 -20.21 11.59 -17.77
C GLY A 289 -18.79 12.16 -17.83
N GLY A 290 -17.81 11.47 -17.24
CA GLY A 290 -16.39 11.84 -17.32
C GLY A 290 -15.82 11.61 -18.73
N GLU A 291 -15.01 12.55 -19.19
CA GLU A 291 -14.30 12.48 -20.47
C GLU A 291 -12.90 11.94 -20.24
N ILE A 292 -12.60 10.75 -20.82
CA ILE A 292 -11.28 10.13 -20.74
C ILE A 292 -10.53 10.40 -22.05
N VAL A 293 -9.39 11.07 -21.93
CA VAL A 293 -8.46 11.37 -23.03
C VAL A 293 -7.34 10.33 -23.01
N GLU A 294 -7.16 9.63 -24.11
CA GLU A 294 -6.03 8.77 -24.37
C GLU A 294 -5.01 9.52 -25.20
N LEU A 295 -3.79 9.69 -24.70
CA LEU A 295 -2.74 10.41 -25.41
C LEU A 295 -2.24 9.59 -26.60
N THR A 296 -2.07 10.24 -27.75
CA THR A 296 -1.28 9.66 -28.83
C THR A 296 0.20 9.51 -28.43
N PRO A 297 0.98 8.66 -29.11
CA PRO A 297 2.41 8.57 -28.85
C PRO A 297 3.13 9.92 -28.92
N GLU A 298 2.79 10.75 -29.89
CA GLU A 298 3.38 12.08 -30.09
C GLU A 298 3.02 13.05 -28.94
N GLU A 299 1.77 13.05 -28.48
CA GLU A 299 1.35 13.84 -27.31
C GLU A 299 2.08 13.35 -26.05
N ARG A 300 2.18 12.03 -25.83
CA ARG A 300 2.92 11.45 -24.71
C ARG A 300 4.41 11.85 -24.74
N ASP A 301 5.05 11.85 -25.90
CA ASP A 301 6.46 12.22 -26.04
C ASP A 301 6.71 13.68 -25.62
N VAL A 302 5.75 14.60 -25.80
CA VAL A 302 5.85 15.98 -25.30
C VAL A 302 5.89 16.00 -23.77
N PHE A 303 5.06 15.20 -23.09
CA PHE A 303 5.12 15.07 -21.62
C PHE A 303 6.45 14.49 -21.16
N VAL A 304 6.94 13.43 -21.81
CA VAL A 304 8.23 12.81 -21.50
C VAL A 304 9.37 13.82 -21.65
N ALA A 305 9.40 14.57 -22.73
CA ALA A 305 10.42 15.59 -22.96
C ALA A 305 10.41 16.71 -21.92
N THR A 306 9.20 17.10 -21.47
CA THR A 306 9.03 18.17 -20.48
C THR A 306 9.61 17.81 -19.10
N VAL A 307 9.63 16.53 -18.74
CA VAL A 307 10.14 16.07 -17.44
C VAL A 307 11.58 15.60 -17.46
N ALA A 308 12.27 15.70 -18.59
CA ALA A 308 13.69 15.30 -18.74
C ALA A 308 14.61 15.87 -17.63
N PRO A 309 14.44 17.11 -17.11
CA PRO A 309 15.28 17.62 -16.03
C PRO A 309 15.23 16.78 -14.74
N ILE A 310 14.14 16.01 -14.50
CA ILE A 310 14.06 15.12 -13.33
C ILE A 310 15.09 13.98 -13.43
N TYR A 311 15.38 13.52 -14.62
CA TYR A 311 16.39 12.49 -14.85
C TYR A 311 17.81 13.02 -14.66
N ASP A 312 18.06 14.29 -14.99
CA ASP A 312 19.32 14.96 -14.68
C ASP A 312 19.51 15.13 -13.17
N ASP A 313 18.44 15.54 -12.47
CA ASP A 313 18.41 15.63 -11.02
C ASP A 313 18.68 14.24 -10.39
N ALA A 314 18.03 13.18 -10.88
CA ALA A 314 18.18 11.80 -10.40
C ALA A 314 19.63 11.28 -10.53
N GLN A 315 20.36 11.64 -11.63
CA GLN A 315 21.76 11.28 -11.81
C GLN A 315 22.69 11.89 -10.75
N THR A 316 22.28 12.97 -10.11
CA THR A 316 23.05 13.63 -9.04
C THR A 316 22.59 13.21 -7.64
N GLU A 317 21.33 12.84 -7.48
CA GLU A 317 20.71 12.51 -6.20
C GLU A 317 20.92 11.04 -5.80
N PHE A 318 20.81 10.12 -6.77
CA PHE A 318 20.91 8.68 -6.50
C PHE A 318 22.25 8.09 -6.89
N SER A 319 22.64 7.00 -6.23
CA SER A 319 23.87 6.29 -6.59
C SER A 319 23.76 5.63 -7.96
N ARG A 320 24.89 5.54 -8.67
CA ARG A 320 24.95 4.85 -9.96
C ARG A 320 24.55 3.38 -9.89
N GLU A 321 24.87 2.72 -8.77
CA GLU A 321 24.48 1.33 -8.50
C GLU A 321 22.96 1.20 -8.51
N LEU A 322 22.27 2.07 -7.77
CA LEU A 322 20.81 2.06 -7.65
C LEU A 322 20.13 2.41 -8.99
N LEU A 323 20.63 3.43 -9.71
CA LEU A 323 20.11 3.80 -11.03
C LEU A 323 20.29 2.68 -12.06
N SER A 324 21.40 1.92 -11.98
CA SER A 324 21.64 0.79 -12.88
C SER A 324 20.58 -0.32 -12.77
N LEU A 325 19.86 -0.41 -11.65
CA LEU A 325 18.78 -1.39 -11.46
C LEU A 325 17.56 -1.13 -12.38
N VAL A 326 17.49 0.08 -12.94
CA VAL A 326 16.43 0.50 -13.86
C VAL A 326 16.98 0.98 -15.21
N ASN A 327 18.24 0.63 -15.52
CA ASN A 327 18.95 0.99 -16.74
C ASN A 327 19.15 2.51 -16.98
N LEU A 328 19.32 3.27 -15.91
CA LEU A 328 19.63 4.71 -15.91
C LEU A 328 21.10 4.98 -15.59
#